data_e28867d36d4cc0e78beda743f782b91f
#
_entry.id   e28867d36d4cc0e78beda743f782b91f
#
_cell.length_a   1.000
_cell.length_b   1.000
_cell.length_c   1.000
_cell.angle_alpha   90.00
_cell.angle_beta   90.00
_cell.angle_gamma   90.00
#
_symmetry.space_group_name_H-M   'P 1'
#
loop_
_entity.id
_entity.type
_entity.pdbx_description
1 polymer ?
#
loop_
_entity_poly.entity_id
_entity_poly.type
_entity_poly.pdbx_seq_one_letter_code
_entity_poly.pdbx_strand_id
1 'polypeptide(L)'
;PRSTLMRSSAASDVYKRQPNTKTGLKEKGFEFLAEMERLHIIADVSHLSDKGFWDIAEHSTRPFAASHSNCRALAPHCRNLTDEMIRAMAERGGLVGLNYCSGFLDNQPEESLCRSTVALMAKHAAHFKKVGGIEILGLGSDFDGIGGELEMDDCSKLPLLAEALRREGFTEDEVERVFYRNAQRFFEDNL
;
A
#
# COMPACT_ATOMS: atom_id res chain seq x y z
N PRO A 1 1.48 -10.04 -30.69
CA PRO A 1 2.32 -10.56 -29.65
C PRO A 1 2.00 -9.76 -28.38
N ARG A 2 1.39 -10.40 -27.41
CA ARG A 2 1.10 -9.80 -26.12
C ARG A 2 2.44 -9.63 -25.41
N SER A 3 2.83 -8.41 -25.10
CA SER A 3 3.98 -8.14 -24.24
C SER A 3 3.72 -8.87 -22.92
N THR A 4 4.54 -9.86 -22.64
CA THR A 4 4.57 -10.49 -21.32
C THR A 4 5.15 -9.45 -20.40
N LEU A 5 4.29 -8.71 -19.70
CA LEU A 5 4.69 -7.89 -18.57
C LEU A 5 5.55 -8.77 -17.66
N MET A 6 6.76 -8.36 -17.39
CA MET A 6 7.63 -9.04 -16.43
C MET A 6 6.91 -8.98 -15.08
N ARG A 7 6.22 -10.07 -14.77
CA ARG A 7 5.67 -10.25 -13.43
C ARG A 7 6.86 -10.32 -12.49
N SER A 8 6.89 -9.43 -11.51
CA SER A 8 7.86 -9.56 -10.43
C SER A 8 7.74 -10.96 -9.84
N SER A 9 8.84 -11.56 -9.41
CA SER A 9 8.82 -12.89 -8.78
C SER A 9 7.92 -12.95 -7.54
N ALA A 10 7.55 -11.80 -6.97
CA ALA A 10 6.58 -11.67 -5.90
C ALA A 10 5.13 -11.85 -6.38
N ALA A 11 4.79 -11.49 -7.61
CA ALA A 11 3.42 -11.64 -8.13
C ALA A 11 2.98 -13.11 -8.28
N SER A 12 3.90 -14.08 -8.33
CA SER A 12 3.55 -15.50 -8.39
C SER A 12 3.08 -16.07 -7.04
N ASP A 13 3.36 -15.42 -5.92
CA ASP A 13 2.97 -15.90 -4.59
C ASP A 13 1.55 -15.46 -4.19
N VAL A 14 0.99 -14.44 -4.83
CA VAL A 14 -0.38 -13.95 -4.57
C VAL A 14 -1.43 -15.03 -4.85
N TYR A 15 -1.18 -15.93 -5.80
CA TYR A 15 -2.08 -17.05 -6.13
C TYR A 15 -1.96 -18.27 -5.21
N LYS A 16 -0.97 -18.34 -4.34
CA LYS A 16 -0.68 -19.55 -3.55
C LYS A 16 -0.95 -19.44 -2.06
N ARG A 17 -1.68 -18.45 -1.58
CA ARG A 17 -2.15 -18.31 -0.18
C ARG A 17 -1.11 -18.62 0.93
N GLN A 18 0.17 -18.77 0.61
CA GLN A 18 1.21 -18.96 1.61
C GLN A 18 2.09 -17.72 1.67
N PRO A 19 2.12 -17.02 2.81
CA PRO A 19 2.91 -15.82 2.97
C PRO A 19 4.40 -16.18 2.87
N ASN A 20 5.03 -15.88 1.74
CA ASN A 20 6.48 -15.94 1.63
C ASN A 20 7.08 -14.64 2.19
N THR A 21 7.19 -14.57 3.51
CA THR A 21 7.80 -13.41 4.17
C THR A 21 9.32 -13.50 4.27
N LYS A 22 9.93 -14.62 3.86
CA LYS A 22 11.33 -14.95 4.14
C LYS A 22 12.27 -14.78 2.94
N THR A 23 11.77 -14.81 1.71
CA THR A 23 12.59 -14.69 0.51
C THR A 23 12.67 -13.23 0.07
N GLY A 24 13.86 -12.67 0.04
CA GLY A 24 14.14 -11.32 -0.42
C GLY A 24 14.43 -11.23 -1.92
N LEU A 25 15.01 -10.10 -2.32
CA LEU A 25 15.47 -9.88 -3.68
C LEU A 25 16.60 -10.84 -4.02
N LYS A 26 16.60 -11.33 -5.26
CA LYS A 26 17.74 -12.02 -5.83
C LYS A 26 18.77 -11.01 -6.32
N GLU A 27 19.99 -11.46 -6.62
CA GLU A 27 21.07 -10.62 -7.16
C GLU A 27 20.57 -9.71 -8.29
N LYS A 28 19.86 -10.29 -9.27
CA LYS A 28 19.21 -9.53 -10.35
C LYS A 28 18.20 -8.48 -9.86
N GLY A 29 17.55 -8.69 -8.73
CA GLY A 29 16.60 -7.74 -8.15
C GLY A 29 17.28 -6.46 -7.69
N PHE A 30 18.48 -6.57 -7.12
CA PHE A 30 19.28 -5.40 -6.74
C PHE A 30 19.81 -4.64 -7.96
N GLU A 31 20.22 -5.33 -9.03
CA GLU A 31 20.58 -4.69 -10.30
C GLU A 31 19.38 -3.93 -10.90
N PHE A 32 18.18 -4.53 -10.84
CA PHE A 32 16.94 -3.89 -11.29
C PHE A 32 16.60 -2.64 -10.46
N LEU A 33 16.73 -2.72 -9.13
CA LEU A 33 16.49 -1.57 -8.26
C LEU A 33 17.41 -0.41 -8.62
N ALA A 34 18.70 -0.67 -8.79
CA ALA A 34 19.68 0.35 -9.17
C ALA A 34 19.34 0.98 -10.54
N GLU A 35 18.90 0.18 -11.51
CA GLU A 35 18.52 0.69 -12.83
C GLU A 35 17.19 1.46 -12.80
N MET A 36 16.21 1.01 -12.00
CA MET A 36 14.97 1.75 -11.77
C MET A 36 15.27 3.15 -11.21
N GLU A 37 16.12 3.24 -10.19
CA GLU A 37 16.50 4.53 -9.60
C GLU A 37 17.23 5.43 -10.59
N ARG A 38 18.14 4.87 -11.40
CA ARG A 38 18.83 5.61 -12.47
C ARG A 38 17.86 6.19 -13.51
N LEU A 39 16.77 5.47 -13.77
CA LEU A 39 15.73 5.86 -14.74
C LEU A 39 14.59 6.68 -14.10
N HIS A 40 14.68 7.03 -12.83
CA HIS A 40 13.63 7.69 -12.07
C HIS A 40 12.31 6.88 -12.02
N ILE A 41 12.42 5.54 -12.00
CA ILE A 41 11.28 4.64 -11.82
C ILE A 41 11.13 4.33 -10.33
N ILE A 42 9.97 4.62 -9.77
CA ILE A 42 9.65 4.38 -8.37
C ILE A 42 9.48 2.87 -8.13
N ALA A 43 10.14 2.33 -7.10
CA ALA A 43 9.93 0.95 -6.68
C ALA A 43 8.60 0.84 -5.91
N ASP A 44 7.77 -0.15 -6.26
CA ASP A 44 6.53 -0.48 -5.55
C ASP A 44 6.72 -1.78 -4.76
N VAL A 45 6.48 -1.71 -3.44
CA VAL A 45 6.68 -2.83 -2.53
C VAL A 45 5.38 -3.57 -2.19
N SER A 46 4.22 -3.19 -2.74
CA SER A 46 2.91 -3.75 -2.37
C SER A 46 2.81 -5.27 -2.50
N HIS A 47 3.53 -5.89 -3.43
CA HIS A 47 3.54 -7.33 -3.64
C HIS A 47 4.82 -8.02 -3.19
N LEU A 48 5.72 -7.31 -2.52
CA LEU A 48 6.94 -7.92 -2.01
C LEU A 48 6.69 -8.70 -0.73
N SER A 49 7.55 -9.68 -0.47
CA SER A 49 7.65 -10.31 0.84
C SER A 49 8.20 -9.33 1.88
N ASP A 50 8.07 -9.65 3.16
CA ASP A 50 8.67 -8.83 4.23
C ASP A 50 10.19 -8.66 4.01
N LYS A 51 10.89 -9.73 3.66
CA LYS A 51 12.32 -9.64 3.37
C LYS A 51 12.60 -8.78 2.13
N GLY A 52 11.78 -8.89 1.08
CA GLY A 52 11.90 -8.04 -0.12
C GLY A 52 11.63 -6.57 0.19
N PHE A 53 10.67 -6.27 1.07
CA PHE A 53 10.46 -4.91 1.56
C PHE A 53 11.72 -4.36 2.23
N TRP A 54 12.32 -5.13 3.15
CA TRP A 54 13.52 -4.68 3.86
C TRP A 54 14.73 -4.57 2.94
N ASP A 55 14.86 -5.43 1.93
CA ASP A 55 15.90 -5.30 0.92
C ASP A 55 15.78 -3.97 0.15
N ILE A 56 14.56 -3.56 -0.22
CA ILE A 56 14.32 -2.24 -0.82
C ILE A 56 14.64 -1.14 0.19
N ALA A 57 14.12 -1.24 1.41
CA ALA A 57 14.32 -0.22 2.45
C ALA A 57 15.81 -0.02 2.81
N GLU A 58 16.62 -1.06 2.77
CA GLU A 58 18.05 -1.01 3.09
C GLU A 58 18.91 -0.50 1.92
N HIS A 59 18.55 -0.84 0.68
CA HIS A 59 19.42 -0.61 -0.49
C HIS A 59 18.95 0.53 -1.38
N SER A 60 17.67 0.91 -1.34
CA SER A 60 17.17 2.04 -2.10
C SER A 60 17.80 3.35 -1.61
N THR A 61 18.23 4.19 -2.53
CA THR A 61 18.72 5.54 -2.25
C THR A 61 17.64 6.58 -2.42
N ARG A 62 16.47 6.20 -2.95
CA ARG A 62 15.33 7.05 -3.24
C ARG A 62 14.10 6.64 -2.43
N PRO A 63 13.11 7.52 -2.24
CA PRO A 63 11.81 7.15 -1.74
C PRO A 63 11.14 6.08 -2.61
N PHE A 64 10.38 5.18 -1.97
CA PHE A 64 9.64 4.12 -2.66
C PHE A 64 8.18 4.10 -2.20
N ALA A 65 7.32 3.40 -2.91
CA ALA A 65 5.89 3.36 -2.64
C ALA A 65 5.40 1.96 -2.28
N ALA A 66 4.35 1.88 -1.48
CA ALA A 66 3.44 0.76 -1.43
C ALA A 66 2.12 1.23 -2.05
N SER A 67 1.93 0.99 -3.35
CA SER A 67 0.81 1.58 -4.10
C SER A 67 -0.56 1.18 -3.56
N HIS A 68 -0.67 0.00 -2.92
CA HIS A 68 -1.92 -0.53 -2.36
C HIS A 68 -1.66 -1.52 -1.21
N SER A 69 -1.54 -1.01 0.02
CA SER A 69 -1.30 -1.81 1.22
C SER A 69 -2.02 -1.21 2.44
N ASN A 70 -2.28 -2.05 3.45
CA ASN A 70 -2.96 -1.66 4.67
C ASN A 70 -2.10 -1.93 5.92
N CYS A 71 -2.68 -1.83 7.13
CA CYS A 71 -1.97 -1.99 8.40
C CYS A 71 -2.12 -3.42 8.93
N ARG A 72 -1.01 -4.12 9.12
CA ARG A 72 -1.00 -5.51 9.64
C ARG A 72 -1.47 -5.58 11.09
N ALA A 73 -1.30 -4.51 11.85
CA ALA A 73 -1.80 -4.42 13.22
C ALA A 73 -3.33 -4.50 13.32
N LEU A 74 -4.06 -4.08 12.28
CA LEU A 74 -5.53 -4.11 12.23
C LEU A 74 -6.06 -5.35 11.51
N ALA A 75 -5.41 -5.78 10.45
CA ALA A 75 -5.74 -6.99 9.70
C ALA A 75 -4.43 -7.77 9.46
N PRO A 76 -4.20 -8.90 10.16
CA PRO A 76 -2.92 -9.63 10.17
C PRO A 76 -2.72 -10.44 8.89
N HIS A 77 -2.69 -9.76 7.76
CA HIS A 77 -2.43 -10.34 6.45
C HIS A 77 -1.02 -9.99 5.97
N CYS A 78 -0.34 -10.94 5.29
CA CYS A 78 1.04 -10.76 4.83
C CYS A 78 1.22 -9.61 3.81
N ARG A 79 0.15 -9.23 3.10
CA ARG A 79 0.14 -8.08 2.19
C ARG A 79 0.10 -6.72 2.91
N ASN A 80 -0.23 -6.71 4.19
CA ASN A 80 -0.28 -5.51 5.00
C ASN A 80 1.09 -5.20 5.62
N LEU A 81 1.37 -3.91 5.79
CA LEU A 81 2.60 -3.41 6.36
C LEU A 81 2.60 -3.52 7.90
N THR A 82 3.72 -3.91 8.48
CA THR A 82 3.93 -3.80 9.94
C THR A 82 4.15 -2.34 10.33
N ASP A 83 4.03 -2.02 11.61
CA ASP A 83 4.29 -0.67 12.10
C ASP A 83 5.75 -0.23 11.88
N GLU A 84 6.70 -1.16 11.91
CA GLU A 84 8.10 -0.91 11.59
C GLU A 84 8.28 -0.56 10.12
N MET A 85 7.59 -1.27 9.20
CA MET A 85 7.60 -0.97 7.77
C MET A 85 6.99 0.40 7.48
N ILE A 86 5.88 0.74 8.16
CA ILE A 86 5.23 2.05 8.02
C ILE A 86 6.20 3.17 8.44
N ARG A 87 6.90 3.02 9.58
CA ARG A 87 7.90 4.00 10.03
C ARG A 87 9.07 4.12 9.05
N ALA A 88 9.59 3.00 8.57
CA ALA A 88 10.68 3.00 7.60
C ALA A 88 10.31 3.72 6.29
N MET A 89 9.05 3.57 5.82
CA MET A 89 8.56 4.31 4.66
C MET A 89 8.43 5.81 4.97
N ALA A 90 7.91 6.17 6.15
CA ALA A 90 7.79 7.57 6.57
C ALA A 90 9.15 8.28 6.65
N GLU A 91 10.15 7.65 7.26
CA GLU A 91 11.51 8.16 7.39
C GLU A 91 12.18 8.40 6.03
N ARG A 92 11.78 7.65 5.01
CA ARG A 92 12.29 7.78 3.64
C ARG A 92 11.44 8.68 2.74
N GLY A 93 10.39 9.32 3.25
CA GLY A 93 9.48 10.13 2.46
C GLY A 93 8.63 9.33 1.46
N GLY A 94 8.41 8.04 1.74
CA GLY A 94 7.62 7.13 0.91
C GLY A 94 6.12 7.46 0.87
N LEU A 95 5.39 6.72 0.03
CA LEU A 95 3.93 6.85 -0.10
C LEU A 95 3.26 5.48 0.05
N VAL A 96 2.18 5.42 0.83
CA VAL A 96 1.33 4.24 0.97
C VAL A 96 -0.07 4.54 0.46
N GLY A 97 -0.52 3.81 -0.54
CA GLY A 97 -1.89 3.83 -1.02
C GLY A 97 -2.77 2.87 -0.22
N LEU A 98 -3.85 3.38 0.36
CA LEU A 98 -4.85 2.59 1.09
C LEU A 98 -5.57 1.62 0.15
N ASN A 99 -5.44 0.32 0.38
CA ASN A 99 -6.08 -0.74 -0.41
C ASN A 99 -7.52 -1.00 0.06
N TYR A 100 -8.44 -1.29 -0.86
CA TYR A 100 -9.86 -1.51 -0.55
C TYR A 100 -10.28 -2.98 -0.51
N CYS A 101 -9.34 -3.91 -0.64
CA CYS A 101 -9.62 -5.34 -0.54
C CYS A 101 -10.11 -5.72 0.87
N SER A 102 -11.24 -6.41 0.94
CA SER A 102 -11.86 -6.83 2.19
C SER A 102 -10.92 -7.66 3.08
N GLY A 103 -10.19 -8.61 2.51
CA GLY A 103 -9.24 -9.45 3.24
C GLY A 103 -8.00 -8.72 3.78
N PHE A 104 -7.76 -7.47 3.34
CA PHE A 104 -6.67 -6.63 3.84
C PHE A 104 -7.17 -5.53 4.80
N LEU A 105 -8.48 -5.32 4.85
CA LEU A 105 -9.13 -4.33 5.73
C LEU A 105 -9.72 -4.96 6.99
N ASP A 106 -10.23 -6.16 6.89
CA ASP A 106 -10.99 -6.80 7.97
C ASP A 106 -10.22 -7.99 8.55
N ASN A 107 -10.43 -8.26 9.83
CA ASN A 107 -9.80 -9.36 10.57
C ASN A 107 -10.86 -10.35 11.03
N GLN A 108 -11.44 -11.11 10.09
CA GLN A 108 -12.38 -12.18 10.37
C GLN A 108 -11.69 -13.54 10.32
N PRO A 109 -12.21 -14.56 11.05
CA PRO A 109 -11.64 -15.91 11.02
C PRO A 109 -11.63 -16.55 9.63
N GLU A 110 -12.59 -16.18 8.79
CA GLU A 110 -12.72 -16.65 7.42
C GLU A 110 -12.73 -15.44 6.47
N GLU A 111 -11.95 -15.52 5.40
CA GLU A 111 -11.85 -14.46 4.40
C GLU A 111 -13.21 -14.10 3.77
N SER A 112 -14.10 -15.09 3.62
CA SER A 112 -15.47 -14.90 3.11
C SER A 112 -16.35 -14.00 3.99
N LEU A 113 -15.98 -13.82 5.26
CA LEU A 113 -16.66 -12.94 6.21
C LEU A 113 -16.09 -11.53 6.24
N CYS A 114 -14.91 -11.33 5.65
CA CYS A 114 -14.28 -10.01 5.61
C CYS A 114 -15.12 -9.01 4.81
N ARG A 115 -15.14 -7.78 5.28
CA ARG A 115 -15.90 -6.68 4.68
C ARG A 115 -14.97 -5.56 4.21
N SER A 116 -15.34 -4.96 3.10
CA SER A 116 -14.71 -3.74 2.61
C SER A 116 -15.67 -2.57 2.86
N THR A 117 -15.44 -1.87 3.98
CA THR A 117 -16.26 -0.71 4.35
C THR A 117 -15.40 0.54 4.46
N VAL A 118 -16.01 1.70 4.18
CA VAL A 118 -15.32 3.01 4.35
C VAL A 118 -14.91 3.25 5.80
N ALA A 119 -15.63 2.68 6.76
CA ALA A 119 -15.30 2.77 8.18
C ALA A 119 -13.99 1.99 8.50
N LEU A 120 -13.80 0.81 7.92
CA LEU A 120 -12.55 0.06 8.05
C LEU A 120 -11.40 0.78 7.35
N MET A 121 -11.63 1.30 6.14
CA MET A 121 -10.65 2.11 5.42
C MET A 121 -10.19 3.31 6.26
N ALA A 122 -11.12 4.05 6.87
CA ALA A 122 -10.79 5.19 7.71
C ALA A 122 -9.99 4.81 8.98
N LYS A 123 -10.28 3.64 9.58
CA LYS A 123 -9.47 3.11 10.71
C LYS A 123 -8.03 2.80 10.28
N HIS A 124 -7.84 2.17 9.12
CA HIS A 124 -6.50 1.94 8.59
C HIS A 124 -5.77 3.25 8.30
N ALA A 125 -6.46 4.23 7.71
CA ALA A 125 -5.92 5.56 7.48
C ALA A 125 -5.49 6.26 8.79
N ALA A 126 -6.32 6.16 9.84
CA ALA A 126 -5.99 6.70 11.17
C ALA A 126 -4.76 6.00 11.78
N HIS A 127 -4.62 4.69 11.58
CA HIS A 127 -3.44 3.96 12.04
C HIS A 127 -2.18 4.38 11.27
N PHE A 128 -2.24 4.53 9.95
CA PHE A 128 -1.13 5.08 9.16
C PHE A 128 -0.71 6.46 9.64
N LYS A 129 -1.67 7.37 9.84
CA LYS A 129 -1.44 8.71 10.38
C LYS A 129 -0.76 8.66 11.75
N LYS A 130 -1.20 7.76 12.63
CA LYS A 130 -0.63 7.59 13.99
C LYS A 130 0.81 7.08 13.95
N VAL A 131 1.15 6.14 13.06
CA VAL A 131 2.44 5.43 13.05
C VAL A 131 3.47 6.13 12.18
N GLY A 132 3.09 6.60 10.99
CA GLY A 132 3.97 7.16 9.98
C GLY A 132 3.74 8.64 9.67
N GLY A 133 2.71 9.25 10.27
CA GLY A 133 2.31 10.61 9.93
C GLY A 133 1.36 10.67 8.72
N ILE A 134 0.76 11.84 8.54
CA ILE A 134 -0.22 12.06 7.46
C ILE A 134 0.42 12.06 6.08
N GLU A 135 1.70 12.40 6.00
CA GLU A 135 2.42 12.67 4.74
C GLU A 135 2.62 11.42 3.86
N ILE A 136 2.59 10.22 4.48
CA ILE A 136 2.81 8.98 3.75
C ILE A 136 1.55 8.41 3.09
N LEU A 137 0.37 8.91 3.48
CA LEU A 137 -0.91 8.27 3.14
C LEU A 137 -1.51 8.84 1.86
N GLY A 138 -1.89 7.95 0.96
CA GLY A 138 -2.68 8.22 -0.25
C GLY A 138 -3.77 7.18 -0.47
N LEU A 139 -4.43 7.25 -1.62
CA LEU A 139 -5.43 6.28 -2.04
C LEU A 139 -4.82 5.29 -3.03
N GLY A 140 -5.03 4.00 -2.79
CA GLY A 140 -4.48 2.90 -3.59
C GLY A 140 -5.51 1.80 -3.84
N SER A 141 -6.67 2.16 -4.31
CA SER A 141 -7.91 1.39 -4.41
C SER A 141 -7.75 -0.10 -4.76
N ASP A 142 -6.96 -0.40 -5.79
CA ASP A 142 -6.85 -1.75 -6.38
C ASP A 142 -8.17 -2.24 -7.03
N PHE A 143 -9.03 -1.33 -7.50
CA PHE A 143 -10.36 -1.66 -8.02
C PHE A 143 -10.36 -2.74 -9.11
N ASP A 144 -9.38 -2.75 -10.00
CA ASP A 144 -9.29 -3.73 -11.09
C ASP A 144 -8.68 -5.08 -10.64
N GLY A 145 -8.10 -5.14 -9.42
CA GLY A 145 -7.42 -6.31 -8.87
C GLY A 145 -8.19 -7.03 -7.76
N ILE A 146 -9.28 -6.45 -7.27
CA ILE A 146 -10.06 -6.96 -6.14
C ILE A 146 -11.50 -7.29 -6.55
N GLY A 147 -12.15 -8.12 -5.75
CA GLY A 147 -13.54 -8.52 -5.96
C GLY A 147 -14.29 -8.63 -4.64
N GLY A 148 -15.53 -9.12 -4.70
CA GLY A 148 -16.40 -9.27 -3.55
C GLY A 148 -17.35 -8.08 -3.35
N GLU A 149 -17.97 -8.02 -2.17
CA GLU A 149 -18.87 -6.93 -1.80
C GLU A 149 -18.07 -5.75 -1.26
N LEU A 150 -17.96 -4.70 -2.06
CA LEU A 150 -17.29 -3.45 -1.71
C LEU A 150 -18.36 -2.39 -1.42
N GLU A 151 -18.31 -1.72 -0.26
CA GLU A 151 -19.16 -0.55 0.02
C GLU A 151 -18.83 0.59 -0.96
N MET A 152 -17.53 0.72 -1.30
CA MET A 152 -17.03 1.64 -2.31
C MET A 152 -16.42 0.82 -3.45
N ASP A 153 -17.21 0.57 -4.51
CA ASP A 153 -16.88 -0.27 -5.66
C ASP A 153 -16.34 0.51 -6.87
N ASP A 154 -16.48 1.84 -6.83
CA ASP A 154 -15.93 2.75 -7.84
C ASP A 154 -15.61 4.14 -7.27
N CYS A 155 -14.94 4.97 -8.07
CA CYS A 155 -14.47 6.29 -7.65
C CYS A 155 -15.61 7.31 -7.39
N SER A 156 -16.83 7.09 -7.86
CA SER A 156 -17.96 8.00 -7.59
C SER A 156 -18.36 7.99 -6.10
N LYS A 157 -17.98 6.92 -5.38
CA LYS A 157 -18.25 6.75 -3.95
C LYS A 157 -17.13 7.30 -3.03
N LEU A 158 -16.07 7.87 -3.58
CA LEU A 158 -15.00 8.51 -2.78
C LEU A 158 -15.51 9.53 -1.74
N PRO A 159 -16.59 10.29 -1.97
CA PRO A 159 -17.14 11.16 -0.93
C PRO A 159 -17.53 10.44 0.37
N LEU A 160 -17.92 9.15 0.31
CA LEU A 160 -18.20 8.34 1.50
C LEU A 160 -16.94 8.13 2.36
N LEU A 161 -15.80 7.89 1.70
CA LEU A 161 -14.51 7.75 2.40
C LEU A 161 -14.08 9.08 3.02
N ALA A 162 -14.26 10.20 2.33
CA ALA A 162 -13.96 11.51 2.89
C ALA A 162 -14.76 11.78 4.17
N GLU A 163 -16.05 11.42 4.18
CA GLU A 163 -16.89 11.55 5.36
C GLU A 163 -16.45 10.60 6.50
N ALA A 164 -16.08 9.36 6.17
CA ALA A 164 -15.56 8.41 7.15
C ALA A 164 -14.25 8.89 7.79
N LEU A 165 -13.32 9.47 7.00
CA LEU A 165 -12.09 10.08 7.52
C LEU A 165 -12.39 11.24 8.50
N ARG A 166 -13.34 12.13 8.18
CA ARG A 166 -13.76 13.19 9.09
C ARG A 166 -14.30 12.65 10.42
N ARG A 167 -15.07 11.56 10.38
CA ARG A 167 -15.57 10.88 11.59
C ARG A 167 -14.44 10.27 12.43
N GLU A 168 -13.34 9.86 11.82
CA GLU A 168 -12.12 9.39 12.49
C GLU A 168 -11.19 10.55 12.92
N GLY A 169 -11.64 11.81 12.79
CA GLY A 169 -10.92 12.99 13.29
C GLY A 169 -9.87 13.56 12.34
N PHE A 170 -9.99 13.29 11.04
CA PHE A 170 -9.18 13.99 10.03
C PHE A 170 -9.75 15.38 9.78
N THR A 171 -8.87 16.38 9.71
CA THR A 171 -9.21 17.73 9.27
C THR A 171 -9.43 17.77 7.75
N GLU A 172 -10.04 18.85 7.24
CA GLU A 172 -10.21 19.03 5.79
C GLU A 172 -8.86 19.01 5.05
N ASP A 173 -7.84 19.69 5.60
CA ASP A 173 -6.50 19.68 5.03
C ASP A 173 -5.91 18.25 4.96
N GLU A 174 -6.11 17.45 6.01
CA GLU A 174 -5.65 16.05 6.03
C GLU A 174 -6.42 15.17 5.05
N VAL A 175 -7.73 15.38 4.89
CA VAL A 175 -8.53 14.68 3.86
C VAL A 175 -7.99 15.01 2.47
N GLU A 176 -7.73 16.28 2.15
CA GLU A 176 -7.15 16.66 0.87
C GLU A 176 -5.74 16.08 0.65
N ARG A 177 -4.90 16.01 1.70
CA ARG A 177 -3.59 15.34 1.65
C ARG A 177 -3.72 13.87 1.26
N VAL A 178 -4.61 13.13 1.91
CA VAL A 178 -4.87 11.71 1.62
C VAL A 178 -5.40 11.54 0.19
N PHE A 179 -6.31 12.40 -0.24
CA PHE A 179 -7.00 12.25 -1.51
C PHE A 179 -6.11 12.54 -2.72
N TYR A 180 -5.21 13.53 -2.64
CA TYR A 180 -4.37 13.88 -3.79
C TYR A 180 -3.03 14.53 -3.46
N ARG A 181 -2.93 15.42 -2.44
CA ARG A 181 -1.74 16.25 -2.24
C ARG A 181 -0.48 15.43 -1.92
N ASN A 182 -0.61 14.38 -1.10
CA ASN A 182 0.54 13.53 -0.76
C ASN A 182 1.05 12.78 -1.99
N ALA A 183 0.15 12.23 -2.80
CA ALA A 183 0.53 11.56 -4.04
C ALA A 183 1.14 12.55 -5.05
N GLN A 184 0.52 13.72 -5.22
CA GLN A 184 1.04 14.76 -6.10
C GLN A 184 2.47 15.16 -5.68
N ARG A 185 2.68 15.54 -4.42
CA ARG A 185 4.01 15.86 -3.89
C ARG A 185 5.00 14.73 -4.12
N PHE A 186 4.62 13.49 -3.78
CA PHE A 186 5.50 12.34 -3.93
C PHE A 186 5.95 12.14 -5.37
N PHE A 187 5.06 12.28 -6.34
CA PHE A 187 5.42 12.12 -7.76
C PHE A 187 6.20 13.33 -8.29
N GLU A 188 5.86 14.57 -7.90
CA GLU A 188 6.61 15.77 -8.29
C GLU A 188 8.05 15.74 -7.78
N ASP A 189 8.28 15.22 -6.57
CA ASP A 189 9.61 15.13 -5.95
C ASP A 189 10.47 13.97 -6.50
N ASN A 190 9.87 12.94 -7.13
CA ASN A 190 10.55 11.69 -7.45
C ASN A 190 10.55 11.29 -8.93
N LEU A 191 9.79 11.93 -9.80
CA LEU A 191 9.79 11.75 -11.25
C LEU A 191 10.47 12.93 -11.93
#